data_6869603ba8705bfa648613e83d14fc96
#
_entry.id   6869603ba8705bfa648613e83d14fc96
#
_cell.length_a   1.000
_cell.length_b   1.000
_cell.length_c   1.000
_cell.angle_alpha   90.00
_cell.angle_beta   90.00
_cell.angle_gamma   90.00
#
_symmetry.space_group_name_H-M   'P 1'
#
loop_
_entity.id
_entity.type
_entity.pdbx_description
1 polymer ?
#
loop_
_entity_poly.entity_id
_entity_poly.type
_entity_poly.pdbx_seq_one_letter_code
_entity_poly.pdbx_strand_id
1 'polypeptide(L)'
;MLSIYPACFFKEDNGYSVIFPDLNYLATQGDTLEDAVAMAVDCLAGYLYTAKMDNEKFPKASKLSDINIDRLSDELDITGTYTDAFT
;
A
#
# COMPACT_ATOMS: atom_id res chain seq x y z
N MET A 1 -18.14 6.12 5.94
CA MET A 1 -17.71 4.75 6.22
C MET A 1 -16.18 4.68 6.19
N LEU A 2 -15.60 4.03 7.17
CA LEU A 2 -14.16 3.84 7.24
C LEU A 2 -13.75 2.63 6.41
N SER A 3 -12.80 2.81 5.49
CA SER A 3 -12.26 1.73 4.69
C SER A 3 -10.83 1.45 5.11
N ILE A 4 -10.51 0.19 5.38
CA ILE A 4 -9.21 -0.24 5.85
C ILE A 4 -8.66 -1.27 4.87
N TYR A 5 -7.46 -1.02 4.36
CA TYR A 5 -6.77 -1.91 3.43
C TYR A 5 -5.36 -2.17 3.92
N PRO A 6 -4.84 -3.40 3.74
CA PRO A 6 -3.45 -3.68 4.08
C PRO A 6 -2.50 -2.91 3.16
N ALA A 7 -1.48 -2.34 3.77
CA ALA A 7 -0.40 -1.64 3.08
C ALA A 7 0.92 -2.24 3.51
N CYS A 8 1.75 -2.58 2.54
CA CYS A 8 3.06 -3.17 2.81
C CYS A 8 4.13 -2.11 2.65
N PHE A 9 4.95 -1.94 3.67
CA PHE A 9 6.03 -0.95 3.70
C PHE A 9 7.36 -1.68 3.53
N PHE A 10 8.14 -1.28 2.53
CA PHE A 10 9.45 -1.85 2.25
C PHE A 10 10.51 -0.78 2.46
N LYS A 11 11.44 -1.05 3.37
CA LYS A 11 12.56 -0.13 3.60
C LYS A 11 13.57 -0.30 2.47
N GLU A 12 13.96 0.82 1.86
CA GLU A 12 14.96 0.88 0.82
C GLU A 12 16.07 1.84 1.21
N ASP A 13 17.14 1.91 0.41
CA ASP A 13 18.32 2.73 0.73
C ASP A 13 17.99 4.20 0.93
N ASN A 14 17.04 4.73 0.16
CA ASN A 14 16.70 6.16 0.16
C ASN A 14 15.31 6.44 0.70
N GLY A 15 14.73 5.53 1.48
CA GLY A 15 13.43 5.76 2.04
C GLY A 15 12.57 4.49 2.11
N TYR A 16 11.27 4.66 1.90
CA TYR A 16 10.31 3.57 2.01
C TYR A 16 9.39 3.55 0.80
N SER A 17 9.11 2.35 0.31
CA SER A 17 8.06 2.11 -0.68
C SER A 17 6.85 1.54 0.01
N VAL A 18 5.66 1.93 -0.43
CA VAL A 18 4.39 1.45 0.11
C VAL A 18 3.56 0.87 -1.03
N ILE A 19 3.05 -0.34 -0.82
CA ILE A 19 2.23 -1.03 -1.82
C ILE A 19 0.92 -1.46 -1.19
N PHE A 20 -0.19 -1.20 -1.87
CA PHE A 20 -1.53 -1.67 -1.51
C PHE A 20 -1.91 -2.82 -2.44
N PRO A 21 -1.70 -4.08 -2.04
CA PRO A 21 -1.94 -5.22 -2.95
C PRO A 21 -3.39 -5.32 -3.43
N ASP A 22 -4.35 -4.96 -2.58
CA ASP A 22 -5.78 -5.07 -2.93
C ASP A 22 -6.27 -3.96 -3.84
N LEU A 23 -5.46 -2.94 -4.08
CA LEU A 23 -5.81 -1.78 -4.89
C LEU A 23 -5.01 -1.74 -6.18
N ASN A 24 -4.88 -2.87 -6.86
CA ASN A 24 -4.11 -3.00 -8.10
C ASN A 24 -2.64 -2.65 -7.91
N TYR A 25 -2.08 -3.03 -6.77
CA TYR A 25 -0.68 -2.73 -6.44
C TYR A 25 -0.39 -1.23 -6.44
N LEU A 26 -1.39 -0.44 -6.05
CA LEU A 26 -1.21 1.00 -5.88
C LEU A 26 0.00 1.26 -5.01
N ALA A 27 0.91 2.10 -5.49
CA ALA A 27 2.20 2.33 -4.85
C ALA A 27 2.44 3.80 -4.56
N THR A 28 3.15 4.05 -3.48
CA THR A 28 3.67 5.37 -3.16
C THR A 28 5.00 5.22 -2.44
N GLN A 29 5.62 6.31 -2.05
CA GLN A 29 6.91 6.29 -1.38
C GLN A 29 7.05 7.51 -0.48
N GLY A 30 8.02 7.44 0.43
CA GLY A 30 8.38 8.55 1.30
C GLY A 30 9.84 8.43 1.73
N ASP A 31 10.45 9.55 2.10
CA ASP A 31 11.85 9.58 2.51
C ASP A 31 12.06 8.98 3.90
N THR A 32 11.06 9.09 4.76
CA THR A 32 11.06 8.53 6.11
C THR A 32 9.81 7.68 6.27
N LEU A 33 9.75 6.90 7.35
CA LEU A 33 8.56 6.11 7.65
C LEU A 33 7.34 7.02 7.86
N GLU A 34 7.53 8.15 8.54
CA GLU A 34 6.45 9.11 8.77
C GLU A 34 5.93 9.69 7.46
N ASP A 35 6.83 10.06 6.56
CA ASP A 35 6.45 10.55 5.23
C ASP A 35 5.72 9.48 4.43
N ALA A 36 6.20 8.24 4.49
CA ALA A 36 5.58 7.13 3.78
C ALA A 36 4.16 6.87 4.29
N VAL A 37 3.94 6.94 5.60
CA VAL A 37 2.59 6.79 6.18
C VAL A 37 1.68 7.92 5.70
N ALA A 38 2.15 9.15 5.71
CA ALA A 38 1.36 10.29 5.24
C ALA A 38 1.01 10.14 3.75
N MET A 39 1.97 9.73 2.94
CA MET A 39 1.74 9.51 1.50
C MET A 39 0.78 8.34 1.28
N ALA A 40 0.86 7.29 2.10
CA ALA A 40 -0.05 6.16 2.00
C ALA A 40 -1.50 6.58 2.28
N VAL A 41 -1.72 7.41 3.30
CA VAL A 41 -3.05 7.91 3.63
C VAL A 41 -3.62 8.73 2.48
N ASP A 42 -2.83 9.66 1.94
CA ASP A 42 -3.26 10.48 0.81
C ASP A 42 -3.56 9.65 -0.44
N CYS A 43 -2.70 8.68 -0.71
CA CYS A 43 -2.82 7.80 -1.87
C CYS A 43 -4.10 6.96 -1.79
N LEU A 44 -4.36 6.38 -0.61
CA LEU A 44 -5.56 5.60 -0.37
C LEU A 44 -6.82 6.46 -0.51
N ALA A 45 -6.82 7.64 0.10
CA ALA A 45 -7.96 8.54 0.03
C ALA A 45 -8.26 8.94 -1.42
N GLY A 46 -7.23 9.26 -2.20
CA GLY A 46 -7.38 9.60 -3.61
C GLY A 46 -7.93 8.46 -4.44
N TYR A 47 -7.44 7.25 -4.20
CA TYR A 47 -7.93 6.07 -4.90
C TYR A 47 -9.41 5.82 -4.63
N LEU A 48 -9.81 5.83 -3.36
CA LEU A 48 -11.19 5.59 -2.98
C LEU A 48 -12.13 6.71 -3.46
N TYR A 49 -11.66 7.94 -3.44
CA TYR A 49 -12.43 9.07 -3.96
C TYR A 49 -12.71 8.90 -5.46
N THR A 50 -11.69 8.55 -6.23
CA THR A 50 -11.82 8.34 -7.67
C THR A 50 -12.77 7.16 -7.97
N ALA A 51 -12.63 6.06 -7.24
CA ALA A 51 -13.51 4.92 -7.39
C ALA A 51 -14.96 5.28 -7.11
N LYS A 52 -15.20 6.08 -6.09
CA LYS A 52 -16.55 6.56 -5.77
C LYS A 52 -17.12 7.45 -6.87
N MET A 53 -16.32 8.36 -7.41
CA MET A 53 -16.73 9.25 -8.48
C MET A 53 -17.08 8.48 -9.76
N ASP A 54 -16.38 7.39 -10.03
CA ASP A 54 -16.59 6.56 -11.21
C ASP A 54 -17.63 5.46 -10.98
N ASN A 55 -18.29 5.44 -9.83
CA ASN A 55 -19.25 4.41 -9.42
C ASN A 55 -18.66 3.00 -9.45
N GLU A 56 -17.37 2.87 -9.24
CA GLU A 56 -16.71 1.59 -9.13
C GLU A 56 -16.90 1.01 -7.73
N LYS A 57 -16.97 -0.32 -7.65
CA LYS A 57 -17.01 -0.99 -6.36
C LYS A 57 -15.64 -0.92 -5.71
N PHE A 58 -15.63 -0.70 -4.40
CA PHE A 58 -14.39 -0.77 -3.65
C PHE A 58 -13.91 -2.22 -3.59
N PRO A 59 -12.61 -2.48 -3.81
CA PRO A 59 -12.07 -3.82 -3.68
C PRO A 59 -12.26 -4.37 -2.27
N LYS A 60 -12.36 -5.69 -2.17
CA LYS A 60 -12.42 -6.35 -0.88
C LYS A 60 -11.04 -6.34 -0.23
N ALA A 61 -10.99 -5.94 1.03
CA ALA A 61 -9.73 -5.93 1.78
C ALA A 61 -9.34 -7.35 2.18
N SER A 62 -8.10 -7.73 1.90
CA SER A 62 -7.53 -9.00 2.33
C SER A 62 -7.10 -8.90 3.79
N LYS A 63 -6.96 -10.05 4.45
CA LYS A 63 -6.33 -10.11 5.77
C LYS A 63 -4.82 -10.01 5.61
N LEU A 64 -4.14 -9.38 6.55
CA LEU A 64 -2.67 -9.29 6.51
C LEU A 64 -2.02 -10.67 6.39
N SER A 65 -2.57 -11.67 7.06
CA SER A 65 -2.05 -13.04 7.02
C SER A 65 -2.12 -13.68 5.64
N ASP A 66 -2.97 -13.18 4.75
CA ASP A 66 -3.13 -13.73 3.40
C ASP A 66 -2.18 -13.08 2.38
N ILE A 67 -1.41 -12.08 2.80
CA ILE A 67 -0.49 -11.37 1.92
C ILE A 67 0.89 -12.00 2.00
N ASN A 68 1.39 -12.45 0.84
CA ASN A 68 2.73 -12.99 0.74
C ASN A 68 3.71 -11.86 0.42
N ILE A 69 4.39 -11.36 1.42
CA ILE A 69 5.31 -10.22 1.30
C ILE A 69 6.49 -10.55 0.40
N ASP A 70 7.04 -11.75 0.53
CA ASP A 70 8.21 -12.17 -0.28
C ASP A 70 7.85 -12.23 -1.76
N ARG A 71 6.70 -12.80 -2.07
CA ARG A 71 6.22 -12.87 -3.46
C ARG A 71 5.94 -11.49 -4.02
N LEU A 72 5.33 -10.63 -3.22
CA LEU A 72 5.03 -9.25 -3.63
C LEU A 72 6.32 -8.49 -3.96
N SER A 73 7.34 -8.64 -3.10
CA SER A 73 8.63 -8.01 -3.31
C SER A 73 9.28 -8.49 -4.60
N ASP A 74 9.22 -9.80 -4.87
CA ASP A 74 9.79 -10.39 -6.10
C ASP A 74 9.08 -9.91 -7.36
N GLU A 75 7.74 -9.93 -7.34
CA GLU A 75 6.94 -9.53 -8.50
C GLU A 75 7.12 -8.06 -8.87
N LEU A 76 7.35 -7.21 -7.88
CA LEU A 76 7.51 -5.77 -8.09
C LEU A 76 8.96 -5.33 -8.16
N ASP A 77 9.90 -6.29 -8.12
CA ASP A 77 11.34 -6.03 -8.17
C ASP A 77 11.78 -5.03 -7.09
N ILE A 78 11.24 -5.19 -5.89
CA ILE A 78 11.60 -4.37 -4.74
C ILE A 78 12.76 -5.02 -4.01
N THR A 79 13.86 -4.29 -3.84
CA THR A 79 15.08 -4.80 -3.21
C THR A 79 15.20 -4.46 -1.73
N GLY A 80 14.30 -3.65 -1.22
CA GLY A 80 14.31 -3.25 0.18
C GLY A 80 13.89 -4.34 1.13
N THR A 81 14.10 -4.11 2.41
CA THR A 81 13.71 -5.03 3.48
C THR A 81 12.29 -4.71 3.91
N TYR A 82 11.46 -5.75 4.04
CA TYR A 82 10.13 -5.58 4.59
C TYR A 82 10.23 -5.05 6.03
N THR A 83 9.50 -3.98 6.30
CA THR A 83 9.52 -3.32 7.61
C THR A 83 8.24 -3.59 8.39
N ASP A 84 7.07 -3.36 7.77
CA ASP A 84 5.80 -3.48 8.46
C ASP A 84 4.65 -3.58 7.46
N ALA A 85 3.50 -4.03 7.94
CA ALA A 85 2.24 -4.00 7.21
C ALA A 85 1.22 -3.21 8.03
N PHE A 86 0.39 -2.44 7.36
CA PHE A 86 -0.47 -1.47 7.98
C PHE A 86 -1.85 -1.51 7.31
N THR A 87 -2.90 -1.48 8.09
CA THR A 87 -4.28 -1.51 7.59
C THR A 87 -5.07 -0.32 8.03
#